data_06b24b902214078f313b46ef5567645e
#
_entry.id   06b24b902214078f313b46ef5567645e
#
_cell.length_a   1.000
_cell.length_b   1.000
_cell.length_c   1.000
_cell.angle_alpha   90.00
_cell.angle_beta   90.00
_cell.angle_gamma   90.00
#
_symmetry.space_group_name_H-M   'P 1'
#
loop_
_entity.id
_entity.type
_entity.pdbx_description
1 polymer ?
#
loop_
_entity_poly.entity_id
_entity_poly.type
_entity_poly.pdbx_seq_one_letter_code
_entity_poly.pdbx_strand_id
1 'polypeptide(L)'
;MNAHTKYLLIFIFLLFGKLSYADELISLIKITGNVQISSDMKNWTTIKKPQKIENKTWLKTGKSASVILVLPDITQTKITRNSKLFLEKKPKKKQTINLKIGKIWSKTNKIPVKISLKSPNAVASIRGTEWVSEVKA
;
A
#
# COMPACT_ATOMS: atom_id res chain seq x y z
N MET A 1 40.51 -3.65 31.57
CA MET A 1 39.46 -2.76 31.09
C MET A 1 38.72 -2.20 32.29
N ASN A 2 38.81 -0.91 32.54
CA ASN A 2 38.23 -0.26 33.72
C ASN A 2 36.70 -0.30 33.67
N ALA A 3 36.05 -0.35 34.86
CA ALA A 3 34.59 -0.41 34.96
C ALA A 3 33.86 0.69 34.14
N HIS A 4 34.42 1.89 34.14
CA HIS A 4 33.89 3.01 33.34
C HIS A 4 33.84 2.77 31.83
N THR A 5 34.81 2.03 31.30
CA THR A 5 34.88 1.68 29.86
C THR A 5 33.79 0.65 29.48
N LYS A 6 33.46 -0.28 30.41
CA LYS A 6 32.38 -1.25 30.24
C LYS A 6 31.02 -0.56 30.18
N TYR A 7 30.76 0.39 31.07
CA TYR A 7 29.49 1.12 31.07
C TYR A 7 29.34 2.05 29.89
N LEU A 8 30.43 2.64 29.40
CA LEU A 8 30.40 3.46 28.19
C LEU A 8 30.03 2.63 26.95
N LEU A 9 30.59 1.42 26.80
CA LEU A 9 30.24 0.51 25.70
C LEU A 9 28.79 0.03 25.75
N ILE A 10 28.26 -0.25 26.94
CA ILE A 10 26.87 -0.64 27.13
C ILE A 10 25.95 0.54 26.79
N PHE A 11 26.31 1.75 27.17
CA PHE A 11 25.52 2.95 26.85
C PHE A 11 25.48 3.27 25.35
N ILE A 12 26.59 3.06 24.64
CA ILE A 12 26.65 3.22 23.16
C ILE A 12 25.79 2.16 22.48
N PHE A 13 25.75 0.92 22.99
CA PHE A 13 24.91 -0.15 22.39
C PHE A 13 23.43 0.11 22.59
N LEU A 14 23.00 0.78 23.68
CA LEU A 14 21.62 1.18 23.91
C LEU A 14 21.15 2.35 23.01
N LEU A 15 22.06 3.16 22.50
CA LEU A 15 21.75 4.25 21.58
C LEU A 15 21.49 3.79 20.12
N PHE A 16 22.01 2.61 19.73
CA PHE A 16 21.80 2.05 18.38
C PHE A 16 20.56 1.16 18.25
N GLY A 17 19.76 1.06 19.31
CA GLY A 17 18.68 0.08 19.44
C GLY A 17 17.32 0.50 18.93
N LYS A 18 17.18 1.29 17.86
CA LYS A 18 15.93 1.40 17.09
C LYS A 18 16.24 1.78 15.65
N LEU A 19 16.70 0.82 14.84
CA LEU A 19 16.39 0.91 13.40
C LEU A 19 14.86 0.74 13.27
N SER A 20 14.13 1.84 13.34
CA SER A 20 12.77 1.88 12.85
C SER A 20 12.84 1.61 11.35
N TYR A 21 12.49 0.40 10.94
CA TYR A 21 12.09 0.17 9.56
C TYR A 21 10.88 1.07 9.34
N ALA A 22 11.07 2.17 8.63
CA ALA A 22 9.97 2.98 8.17
C ALA A 22 9.09 2.08 7.29
N ASP A 23 7.87 1.79 7.74
CA ASP A 23 6.87 1.13 6.91
C ASP A 23 6.73 1.96 5.64
N GLU A 24 6.96 1.33 4.49
CA GLU A 24 6.86 2.02 3.22
C GLU A 24 5.39 2.40 2.99
N LEU A 25 5.14 3.69 3.07
CA LEU A 25 3.80 4.27 2.98
C LEU A 25 3.32 4.34 1.54
N ILE A 26 2.02 4.12 1.35
CA ILE A 26 1.33 4.31 0.08
C ILE A 26 0.85 5.75 0.01
N SER A 27 1.14 6.45 -1.07
CA SER A 27 0.73 7.84 -1.25
C SER A 27 -0.58 7.92 -2.04
N LEU A 28 -1.62 8.50 -1.45
CA LEU A 28 -2.83 8.90 -2.14
C LEU A 28 -2.63 10.31 -2.70
N ILE A 29 -2.59 10.44 -4.03
CA ILE A 29 -2.21 11.70 -4.69
C ILE A 29 -3.38 12.47 -5.28
N LYS A 30 -4.47 11.79 -5.64
CA LYS A 30 -5.69 12.42 -6.15
C LYS A 30 -6.91 11.68 -5.63
N ILE A 31 -7.82 12.41 -5.03
CA ILE A 31 -9.05 11.87 -4.45
C ILE A 31 -10.23 12.62 -5.06
N THR A 32 -11.21 11.88 -5.54
CA THR A 32 -12.46 12.42 -6.06
C THR A 32 -13.62 11.65 -5.41
N GLY A 33 -14.60 12.36 -4.91
CA GLY A 33 -15.78 11.77 -4.28
C GLY A 33 -15.50 11.09 -2.94
N ASN A 34 -16.34 10.14 -2.58
CA ASN A 34 -16.26 9.44 -1.29
C ASN A 34 -15.27 8.29 -1.35
N VAL A 35 -14.11 8.48 -0.76
CA VAL A 35 -13.07 7.46 -0.59
C VAL A 35 -12.87 7.20 0.89
N GLN A 36 -12.85 5.95 1.29
CA GLN A 36 -12.70 5.54 2.68
C GLN A 36 -11.60 4.49 2.82
N ILE A 37 -10.92 4.53 3.95
CA ILE A 37 -9.92 3.54 4.35
C ILE A 37 -10.28 2.89 5.68
N SER A 38 -9.75 1.70 5.91
CA SER A 38 -9.91 0.97 7.17
C SER A 38 -8.75 -0.02 7.37
N SER A 39 -8.36 -0.24 8.61
CA SER A 39 -7.43 -1.31 8.98
C SER A 39 -8.12 -2.64 9.26
N ASP A 40 -9.38 -2.61 9.67
CA ASP A 40 -10.13 -3.76 10.23
C ASP A 40 -11.41 -4.12 9.46
N MET A 41 -11.77 -3.39 8.40
CA MET A 41 -13.03 -3.47 7.66
C MET A 41 -14.29 -3.09 8.46
N LYS A 42 -14.16 -2.72 9.72
CA LYS A 42 -15.28 -2.32 10.59
C LYS A 42 -15.36 -0.82 10.72
N ASN A 43 -14.23 -0.19 11.03
CA ASN A 43 -14.13 1.25 11.21
C ASN A 43 -13.58 1.90 9.93
N TRP A 44 -14.39 2.71 9.27
CA TRP A 44 -14.06 3.38 8.02
C TRP A 44 -13.87 4.87 8.22
N THR A 45 -12.74 5.38 7.74
CA THR A 45 -12.42 6.81 7.78
C THR A 45 -12.46 7.38 6.38
N THR A 46 -13.24 8.46 6.19
CA THR A 46 -13.32 9.17 4.91
C THR A 46 -12.07 10.04 4.70
N ILE A 47 -11.50 9.95 3.51
CA ILE A 47 -10.34 10.71 3.09
C ILE A 47 -10.78 11.75 2.06
N LYS A 48 -10.44 13.01 2.32
CA LYS A 48 -10.80 14.14 1.43
C LYS A 48 -9.58 14.81 0.78
N LYS A 49 -8.39 14.60 1.33
CA LYS A 49 -7.15 15.25 0.88
C LYS A 49 -6.07 14.22 0.59
N PRO A 50 -5.15 14.53 -0.35
CA PRO A 50 -3.96 13.73 -0.56
C PRO A 50 -3.22 13.45 0.75
N GLN A 51 -2.87 12.20 1.00
CA GLN A 51 -2.14 11.79 2.21
C GLN A 51 -1.44 10.45 1.99
N LYS A 52 -0.56 10.11 2.91
CA LYS A 52 0.07 8.79 2.98
C LYS A 52 -0.77 7.88 3.86
N ILE A 53 -0.89 6.63 3.46
CA ILE A 53 -1.55 5.58 4.22
C ILE A 53 -0.59 4.45 4.54
N GLU A 54 -0.87 3.75 5.62
CA GLU A 54 -0.05 2.63 6.07
C GLU A 54 -0.24 1.40 5.20
N ASN A 55 0.73 0.51 5.27
CA ASN A 55 0.62 -0.84 4.73
C ASN A 55 -0.52 -1.61 5.42
N LYS A 56 -1.07 -2.62 4.75
CA LYS A 56 -2.19 -3.43 5.23
C LYS A 56 -3.48 -2.62 5.47
N THR A 57 -3.81 -1.79 4.50
CA THR A 57 -4.99 -0.94 4.54
C THR A 57 -6.04 -1.38 3.53
N TRP A 58 -7.29 -1.44 3.97
CA TRP A 58 -8.46 -1.55 3.12
C TRP A 58 -8.82 -0.19 2.55
N LEU A 59 -9.23 -0.16 1.29
CA LEU A 59 -9.69 1.04 0.62
C LEU A 59 -10.98 0.73 -0.14
N LYS A 60 -11.95 1.63 -0.07
CA LYS A 60 -13.17 1.56 -0.86
C LYS A 60 -13.53 2.90 -1.48
N THR A 61 -14.14 2.86 -2.65
CA THR A 61 -14.64 4.02 -3.39
C THR A 61 -16.13 3.93 -3.59
N GLY A 62 -16.82 5.06 -3.50
CA GLY A 62 -18.26 5.16 -3.73
C GLY A 62 -18.64 5.22 -5.20
N LYS A 63 -19.94 5.45 -5.49
CA LYS A 63 -20.51 5.45 -6.86
C LYS A 63 -19.90 6.47 -7.82
N SER A 64 -19.48 7.61 -7.32
CA SER A 64 -18.89 8.70 -8.13
C SER A 64 -17.48 9.04 -7.65
N ALA A 65 -16.80 8.07 -7.06
CA ALA A 65 -15.48 8.26 -6.48
C ALA A 65 -14.39 7.61 -7.31
N SER A 66 -13.19 8.17 -7.20
CA SER A 66 -11.97 7.56 -7.70
C SER A 66 -10.79 8.05 -6.88
N VAL A 67 -9.73 7.27 -6.86
CA VAL A 67 -8.48 7.64 -6.21
C VAL A 67 -7.30 7.19 -7.06
N ILE A 68 -6.27 8.04 -7.14
CA ILE A 68 -4.98 7.68 -7.68
C ILE A 68 -4.02 7.55 -6.53
N LEU A 69 -3.38 6.39 -6.43
CA LEU A 69 -2.35 6.12 -5.45
C LEU A 69 -1.02 5.79 -6.12
N VAL A 70 0.04 6.06 -5.42
CA VAL A 70 1.41 5.67 -5.80
C VAL A 70 1.90 4.66 -4.79
N LEU A 71 2.19 3.48 -5.27
CA LEU A 71 2.80 2.41 -4.48
C LEU A 71 4.28 2.73 -4.24
N PRO A 72 4.92 2.15 -3.21
CA PRO A 72 6.32 2.42 -2.89
C PRO A 72 7.31 2.16 -4.04
N ASP A 73 6.94 1.34 -5.01
CA ASP A 73 7.71 1.04 -6.23
C ASP A 73 7.49 2.01 -7.40
N ILE A 74 6.84 3.16 -7.11
CA ILE A 74 6.49 4.19 -8.09
C ILE A 74 5.42 3.73 -9.11
N THR A 75 4.70 2.64 -8.84
CA THR A 75 3.55 2.24 -9.64
C THR A 75 2.36 3.13 -9.32
N GLN A 76 1.87 3.85 -10.31
CA GLN A 76 0.61 4.59 -10.19
C GLN A 76 -0.56 3.63 -10.41
N THR A 77 -1.51 3.67 -9.51
CA THR A 77 -2.72 2.85 -9.59
C THR A 77 -3.95 3.74 -9.44
N LYS A 78 -4.80 3.74 -10.45
CA LYS A 78 -6.11 4.40 -10.41
C LYS A 78 -7.17 3.38 -10.03
N ILE A 79 -7.88 3.65 -8.95
CA ILE A 79 -9.01 2.87 -8.49
C ILE A 79 -10.26 3.62 -8.88
N THR A 80 -11.15 2.97 -9.62
CA THR A 80 -12.39 3.57 -10.10
C THR A 80 -13.53 3.41 -9.09
N ARG A 81 -14.72 3.88 -9.46
CA ARG A 81 -15.93 3.81 -8.62
C ARG A 81 -16.29 2.39 -8.20
N ASN A 82 -17.03 2.28 -7.10
CA ASN A 82 -17.57 1.01 -6.58
C ASN A 82 -16.52 -0.08 -6.41
N SER A 83 -15.32 0.30 -5.99
CA SER A 83 -14.20 -0.62 -5.80
C SER A 83 -13.92 -0.83 -4.32
N LYS A 84 -13.47 -2.04 -3.98
CA LYS A 84 -12.99 -2.41 -2.65
C LYS A 84 -11.79 -3.30 -2.77
N LEU A 85 -10.70 -2.92 -2.14
CA LEU A 85 -9.42 -3.63 -2.22
C LEU A 85 -8.63 -3.55 -0.94
N PHE A 86 -7.71 -4.50 -0.78
CA PHE A 86 -6.72 -4.52 0.29
C PHE A 86 -5.32 -4.35 -0.31
N LEU A 87 -4.58 -3.42 0.24
CA LEU A 87 -3.23 -3.08 -0.16
C LEU A 87 -2.24 -3.65 0.87
N GLU A 88 -1.37 -4.53 0.42
CA GLU A 88 -0.34 -5.12 1.26
C GLU A 88 0.99 -5.18 0.52
N LYS A 89 2.03 -4.63 1.11
CA LYS A 89 3.40 -4.86 0.69
C LYS A 89 4.00 -5.98 1.54
N LYS A 90 4.46 -7.02 0.88
CA LYS A 90 5.18 -8.13 1.51
C LYS A 90 6.70 -7.91 1.46
N PRO A 91 7.45 -8.53 2.38
CA PRO A 91 8.91 -8.53 2.33
C PRO A 91 9.44 -8.92 0.94
N LYS A 92 10.65 -8.46 0.58
CA LYS A 92 11.32 -8.69 -0.72
C LYS A 92 10.66 -7.99 -1.92
N LYS A 93 10.15 -6.79 -1.73
CA LYS A 93 9.62 -5.91 -2.79
C LYS A 93 8.41 -6.49 -3.56
N LYS A 94 7.68 -7.45 -3.00
CA LYS A 94 6.47 -7.99 -3.60
C LYS A 94 5.24 -7.18 -3.19
N GLN A 95 4.69 -6.45 -4.13
CA GLN A 95 3.41 -5.75 -3.95
C GLN A 95 2.26 -6.72 -4.12
N THR A 96 1.29 -6.68 -3.23
CA THR A 96 0.06 -7.47 -3.34
C THR A 96 -1.15 -6.54 -3.31
N ILE A 97 -1.98 -6.63 -4.33
CA ILE A 97 -3.28 -5.97 -4.40
C ILE A 97 -4.35 -7.06 -4.37
N ASN A 98 -5.21 -7.02 -3.39
CA ASN A 98 -6.33 -7.94 -3.28
C ASN A 98 -7.62 -7.19 -3.64
N LEU A 99 -8.00 -7.27 -4.92
CA LEU A 99 -9.20 -6.64 -5.45
C LEU A 99 -10.40 -7.52 -5.18
N LYS A 100 -11.30 -7.08 -4.30
CA LYS A 100 -12.53 -7.80 -3.97
C LYS A 100 -13.64 -7.55 -4.98
N ILE A 101 -13.80 -6.30 -5.36
CA ILE A 101 -14.78 -5.84 -6.35
C ILE A 101 -14.31 -4.52 -6.94
N GLY A 102 -14.69 -4.24 -8.18
CA GLY A 102 -14.42 -2.98 -8.87
C GLY A 102 -13.36 -3.11 -9.94
N LYS A 103 -12.81 -1.96 -10.34
CA LYS A 103 -11.86 -1.87 -11.44
C LYS A 103 -10.67 -1.00 -11.05
N ILE A 104 -9.49 -1.50 -11.38
CA ILE A 104 -8.23 -0.79 -11.20
C ILE A 104 -7.46 -0.74 -12.51
N TRP A 105 -6.75 0.34 -12.71
CA TRP A 105 -5.78 0.54 -13.76
C TRP A 105 -4.44 0.91 -13.16
N SER A 106 -3.37 0.29 -13.59
CA SER A 106 -2.03 0.54 -13.07
C SER A 106 -1.02 0.76 -14.17
N LYS A 107 -0.10 1.67 -13.91
CA LYS A 107 1.04 1.97 -14.77
C LYS A 107 2.31 2.11 -13.96
N THR A 108 3.35 1.41 -14.34
CA THR A 108 4.70 1.55 -13.77
C THR A 108 5.66 2.13 -14.80
N ASN A 109 6.53 3.02 -14.37
CA ASN A 109 7.52 3.67 -15.23
C ASN A 109 8.92 3.01 -15.16
N LYS A 110 9.09 2.00 -14.33
CA LYS A 110 10.38 1.32 -14.14
C LYS A 110 10.25 -0.20 -14.20
N ILE A 111 11.36 -0.83 -14.50
CA ILE A 111 11.62 -2.27 -14.65
C ILE A 111 10.92 -3.13 -13.58
N PRO A 112 10.50 -4.34 -13.95
CA PRO A 112 9.31 -5.00 -13.45
C PRO A 112 9.36 -5.24 -11.96
N VAL A 113 8.53 -4.53 -11.25
CA VAL A 113 8.10 -4.93 -9.92
C VAL A 113 7.14 -6.09 -10.09
N LYS A 114 7.36 -7.14 -9.33
CA LYS A 114 6.40 -8.25 -9.29
C LYS A 114 5.18 -7.81 -8.50
N ILE A 115 4.08 -7.55 -9.18
CA ILE A 115 2.79 -7.28 -8.55
C ILE A 115 1.99 -8.58 -8.56
N SER A 116 1.54 -9.00 -7.39
CA SER A 116 0.57 -10.07 -7.25
C SER A 116 -0.82 -9.47 -7.11
N LEU A 117 -1.66 -9.68 -8.11
CA LEU A 117 -3.06 -9.33 -8.05
C LEU A 117 -3.85 -10.55 -7.61
N LYS A 118 -4.62 -10.42 -6.55
CA LYS A 118 -5.57 -11.42 -6.07
C LYS A 118 -6.99 -10.93 -6.27
N SER A 119 -7.85 -11.80 -6.76
CA SER A 119 -9.29 -11.62 -6.79
C SER A 119 -9.97 -12.79 -6.08
N PRO A 120 -11.29 -12.78 -5.85
CA PRO A 120 -11.99 -13.91 -5.22
C PRO A 120 -11.76 -15.26 -5.92
N ASN A 121 -11.58 -15.24 -7.25
CA ASN A 121 -11.53 -16.45 -8.08
C ASN A 121 -10.19 -16.66 -8.79
N ALA A 122 -9.22 -15.77 -8.64
CA ALA A 122 -7.96 -15.85 -9.38
C ALA A 122 -6.79 -15.16 -8.67
N VAL A 123 -5.59 -15.62 -9.00
CA VAL A 123 -4.33 -14.95 -8.63
C VAL A 123 -3.52 -14.75 -9.89
N ALA A 124 -3.13 -13.53 -10.19
CA ALA A 124 -2.29 -13.20 -11.33
C ALA A 124 -0.97 -12.58 -10.87
N SER A 125 0.13 -13.04 -11.47
CA SER A 125 1.43 -12.36 -11.39
C SER A 125 1.57 -11.44 -12.59
N ILE A 126 1.69 -10.15 -12.33
CA ILE A 126 1.75 -9.14 -13.38
C ILE A 126 3.19 -8.76 -13.62
N ARG A 127 3.58 -8.85 -14.88
CA ARG A 127 4.83 -8.30 -15.42
C ARG A 127 4.43 -7.39 -16.57
N GLY A 128 4.79 -6.13 -16.49
CA GLY A 128 4.47 -5.17 -17.55
C GLY A 128 4.38 -3.75 -17.03
N THR A 129 4.25 -2.82 -17.95
CA THR A 129 4.24 -1.39 -17.66
C THR A 129 2.84 -0.84 -17.45
N GLU A 130 1.82 -1.48 -18.00
CA GLU A 130 0.42 -1.04 -17.89
C GLU A 130 -0.53 -2.22 -17.89
N TRP A 131 -1.53 -2.19 -17.05
CA TRP A 131 -2.54 -3.25 -16.95
C TRP A 131 -3.85 -2.75 -16.33
N VAL A 132 -4.93 -3.44 -16.65
CA VAL A 132 -6.27 -3.22 -16.12
C VAL A 132 -6.78 -4.52 -15.52
N SER A 133 -7.47 -4.42 -14.39
CA SER A 133 -8.18 -5.55 -13.79
C SER A 133 -9.55 -5.12 -13.30
N GLU A 134 -10.55 -5.98 -13.53
CA GLU A 134 -11.92 -5.77 -13.10
C GLU A 134 -12.47 -7.03 -12.45
N VAL A 135 -13.14 -6.84 -11.30
CA VAL A 135 -13.91 -7.86 -10.60
C VAL A 135 -15.35 -7.38 -10.52
N LYS A 136 -16.25 -8.10 -11.15
CA LYS A 136 -17.69 -7.82 -11.13
C LYS A 136 -18.35 -8.50 -9.94
N ALA A 137 -19.41 -7.89 -9.45
CA ALA A 137 -20.25 -8.50 -8.42
C ALA A 137 -21.02 -9.68 -8.98
#